data_d3d28f503dad57c141a90e2412bbc626
#
_entry.id   d3d28f503dad57c141a90e2412bbc626
#
_cell.length_a   1.000
_cell.length_b   1.000
_cell.length_c   1.000
_cell.angle_alpha   90.00
_cell.angle_beta   90.00
_cell.angle_gamma   90.00
#
_symmetry.space_group_name_H-M   'P 1'
#
loop_
_entity.id
_entity.type
_entity.pdbx_description
1 polymer ?
#
loop_
_entity_poly.entity_id
_entity_poly.type
_entity_poly.pdbx_seq_one_letter_code
_entity_poly.pdbx_strand_id
1 'polypeptide(L)'
;MKIIKRILNFFKLPIDIIISILIIPSSIIMFIFRKFGSHKLSLSKSILKRIGIFPLTSNYYEPLFDFDNLKKKLNEKRNLPGVKFDLENQVKNLSQFDYSKELNNLSFNFNNKFFEAGDAEIYYQIIRYFKPKKIIEIGSGHSSLLAKQAIKNNEKIDNVITKLTCIEPYENKWLEKNEIEVISQKVEDVDIKIFNDLNKNDILFIDSSHVIKPQGDIIKIFLEILPKLKSGVIVHIHDIFFF
;
A
#
# COMPACT_ATOMS: atom_id res chain seq x y z
N MET A 1 9.38 13.23 -26.19
CA MET A 1 8.52 12.97 -25.04
C MET A 1 7.63 14.14 -24.60
N LYS A 2 8.15 15.36 -24.39
CA LYS A 2 7.35 16.55 -24.00
C LYS A 2 6.27 16.96 -25.01
N ILE A 3 6.51 16.85 -26.31
CA ILE A 3 5.56 17.20 -27.37
C ILE A 3 4.37 16.22 -27.39
N ILE A 4 4.63 14.92 -27.26
CA ILE A 4 3.58 13.89 -27.24
C ILE A 4 2.67 14.08 -26.02
N LYS A 5 3.22 14.40 -24.85
CA LYS A 5 2.42 14.74 -23.66
C LYS A 5 1.53 15.97 -23.86
N ARG A 6 2.04 16.98 -24.58
CA ARG A 6 1.27 18.21 -24.88
C ARG A 6 0.11 17.95 -25.86
N ILE A 7 0.35 17.10 -26.87
CA ILE A 7 -0.66 16.67 -27.83
C ILE A 7 -1.74 15.82 -27.12
N LEU A 8 -1.32 14.86 -26.29
CA LEU A 8 -2.27 14.04 -25.50
C LEU A 8 -3.12 14.88 -24.55
N ASN A 9 -2.53 15.89 -23.90
CA ASN A 9 -3.29 16.80 -23.02
C ASN A 9 -4.28 17.69 -23.80
N PHE A 10 -3.98 18.06 -25.04
CA PHE A 10 -4.90 18.84 -25.88
C PHE A 10 -6.14 18.03 -26.27
N PHE A 11 -5.98 16.75 -26.54
CA PHE A 11 -7.10 15.88 -26.91
C PHE A 11 -7.84 15.29 -25.72
N LYS A 12 -7.36 15.50 -24.49
CA LYS A 12 -7.97 14.92 -23.28
C LYS A 12 -9.43 15.35 -23.12
N LEU A 13 -9.73 16.63 -23.22
CA LEU A 13 -11.08 17.16 -23.05
C LEU A 13 -12.05 16.69 -24.15
N PRO A 14 -11.74 16.77 -25.46
CA PRO A 14 -12.60 16.22 -26.49
C PRO A 14 -12.89 14.71 -26.33
N ILE A 15 -11.86 13.94 -25.99
CA ILE A 15 -12.01 12.49 -25.75
C ILE A 15 -12.90 12.25 -24.54
N ASP A 16 -12.73 12.98 -23.47
CA ASP A 16 -13.53 12.85 -22.25
C ASP A 16 -15.00 13.16 -22.52
N ILE A 17 -15.30 14.21 -23.30
CA ILE A 17 -16.67 14.53 -23.73
C ILE A 17 -17.30 13.38 -24.51
N ILE A 18 -16.60 12.83 -25.50
CA ILE A 18 -17.09 11.69 -26.29
C ILE A 18 -17.35 10.48 -25.40
N ILE A 19 -16.39 10.13 -24.54
CA ILE A 19 -16.53 9.02 -23.60
C ILE A 19 -17.70 9.26 -22.64
N SER A 20 -17.87 10.48 -22.13
CA SER A 20 -18.96 10.83 -21.21
C SER A 20 -20.34 10.61 -21.87
N ILE A 21 -20.50 10.98 -23.14
CA ILE A 21 -21.74 10.74 -23.90
C ILE A 21 -22.00 9.23 -24.07
N LEU A 22 -20.96 8.44 -24.38
CA LEU A 22 -21.07 7.00 -24.56
C LEU A 22 -21.32 6.24 -23.23
N ILE A 23 -20.83 6.77 -22.12
CA ILE A 23 -21.03 6.19 -20.78
C ILE A 23 -22.49 6.27 -20.33
N ILE A 24 -23.27 7.28 -20.71
CA ILE A 24 -24.65 7.45 -20.27
C ILE A 24 -25.53 6.21 -20.55
N PRO A 25 -25.67 5.74 -21.80
CA PRO A 25 -26.48 4.55 -22.08
C PRO A 25 -25.92 3.30 -21.38
N SER A 26 -24.59 3.15 -21.33
CA SER A 26 -23.94 2.03 -20.65
C SER A 26 -24.24 2.03 -19.15
N SER A 27 -24.20 3.19 -18.50
CA SER A 27 -24.52 3.36 -17.08
C SER A 27 -25.98 3.02 -16.78
N ILE A 28 -26.91 3.41 -17.64
CA ILE A 28 -28.33 3.06 -17.51
C ILE A 28 -28.50 1.54 -17.58
N ILE A 29 -27.86 0.87 -18.55
CA ILE A 29 -27.90 -0.59 -18.68
C ILE A 29 -27.32 -1.26 -17.42
N MET A 30 -26.19 -0.78 -16.92
CA MET A 30 -25.56 -1.29 -15.70
C MET A 30 -26.44 -1.08 -14.45
N PHE A 31 -27.11 0.07 -14.36
CA PHE A 31 -28.06 0.36 -13.28
C PHE A 31 -29.24 -0.61 -13.33
N ILE A 32 -29.84 -0.83 -14.53
CA ILE A 32 -30.91 -1.81 -14.73
C ILE A 32 -30.43 -3.21 -14.34
N PHE A 33 -29.23 -3.64 -14.81
CA PHE A 33 -28.63 -4.91 -14.44
C PHE A 33 -28.53 -5.10 -12.92
N ARG A 34 -28.10 -4.07 -12.20
CA ARG A 34 -28.03 -4.10 -10.73
C ARG A 34 -29.40 -4.17 -10.08
N LYS A 35 -30.36 -3.39 -10.58
CA LYS A 35 -31.73 -3.33 -10.04
C LYS A 35 -32.52 -4.62 -10.22
N PHE A 36 -32.35 -5.33 -11.35
CA PHE A 36 -32.90 -6.66 -11.56
C PHE A 36 -32.27 -7.75 -10.70
N GLY A 37 -31.10 -7.51 -10.16
CA GLY A 37 -30.31 -8.45 -9.39
C GLY A 37 -29.35 -9.25 -10.27
N SER A 38 -28.07 -9.01 -10.10
CA SER A 38 -26.99 -9.63 -10.88
C SER A 38 -26.99 -11.17 -10.85
N HIS A 39 -27.58 -11.77 -9.81
CA HIS A 39 -27.73 -13.22 -9.68
C HIS A 39 -28.77 -13.80 -10.66
N LYS A 40 -29.75 -13.00 -11.12
CA LYS A 40 -30.80 -13.42 -12.06
C LYS A 40 -30.35 -13.31 -13.52
N LEU A 41 -29.32 -12.53 -13.80
CA LEU A 41 -28.82 -12.23 -15.15
C LEU A 41 -27.45 -12.89 -15.36
N SER A 42 -27.43 -14.22 -15.38
CA SER A 42 -26.21 -15.03 -15.36
C SER A 42 -25.30 -14.79 -16.59
N LEU A 43 -25.86 -14.60 -17.77
CA LEU A 43 -25.12 -14.32 -19.01
C LEU A 43 -24.42 -12.95 -18.92
N SER A 44 -25.16 -11.91 -18.60
CA SER A 44 -24.62 -10.55 -18.43
C SER A 44 -23.53 -10.53 -17.33
N LYS A 45 -23.77 -11.20 -16.21
CA LYS A 45 -22.78 -11.37 -15.15
C LYS A 45 -21.50 -12.05 -15.63
N SER A 46 -21.62 -13.09 -16.46
CA SER A 46 -20.47 -13.80 -17.03
C SER A 46 -19.64 -12.91 -17.96
N ILE A 47 -20.33 -12.12 -18.80
CA ILE A 47 -19.66 -11.17 -19.71
C ILE A 47 -18.91 -10.10 -18.91
N LEU A 48 -19.58 -9.45 -17.95
CA LEU A 48 -18.97 -8.42 -17.09
C LEU A 48 -17.76 -8.97 -16.33
N LYS A 49 -17.86 -10.20 -15.80
CA LYS A 49 -16.74 -10.86 -15.12
C LYS A 49 -15.54 -11.09 -16.05
N ARG A 50 -15.78 -11.46 -17.32
CA ARG A 50 -14.68 -11.65 -18.30
C ARG A 50 -14.00 -10.34 -18.65
N ILE A 51 -14.76 -9.24 -18.71
CA ILE A 51 -14.23 -7.89 -18.97
C ILE A 51 -13.52 -7.32 -17.74
N GLY A 52 -13.81 -7.87 -16.54
CA GLY A 52 -13.25 -7.36 -15.27
C GLY A 52 -14.01 -6.15 -14.73
N ILE A 53 -15.25 -5.90 -15.17
CA ILE A 53 -16.08 -4.78 -14.72
C ILE A 53 -17.24 -5.34 -13.90
N PHE A 54 -17.48 -4.75 -12.73
CA PHE A 54 -18.66 -5.05 -11.93
C PHE A 54 -19.25 -3.73 -11.41
N PRO A 55 -20.46 -3.35 -11.85
CA PRO A 55 -21.06 -2.08 -11.45
C PRO A 55 -21.47 -2.09 -9.97
N LEU A 56 -21.07 -1.08 -9.24
CA LEU A 56 -21.50 -0.78 -7.88
C LEU A 56 -22.51 0.36 -7.92
N THR A 57 -23.46 0.35 -6.99
CA THR A 57 -24.44 1.43 -6.83
C THR A 57 -24.21 2.12 -5.48
N SER A 58 -24.50 3.42 -5.39
CA SER A 58 -24.42 4.14 -4.14
C SER A 58 -25.59 3.74 -3.24
N ASN A 59 -25.32 2.90 -2.24
CA ASN A 59 -26.26 2.52 -1.19
C ASN A 59 -25.51 1.95 0.03
N TYR A 60 -26.21 1.83 1.15
CA TYR A 60 -25.64 1.42 2.43
C TYR A 60 -24.92 0.05 2.41
N TYR A 61 -25.32 -0.86 1.55
CA TYR A 61 -24.79 -2.24 1.50
C TYR A 61 -23.66 -2.44 0.50
N GLU A 62 -23.34 -1.41 -0.28
CA GLU A 62 -22.28 -1.46 -1.28
C GLU A 62 -20.99 -0.80 -0.75
N PRO A 63 -19.82 -1.26 -1.16
CA PRO A 63 -18.55 -0.70 -0.70
C PRO A 63 -18.19 0.65 -1.34
N LEU A 64 -19.07 1.22 -2.17
CA LEU A 64 -18.83 2.51 -2.79
C LEU A 64 -18.93 3.62 -1.73
N PHE A 65 -17.82 4.34 -1.55
CA PHE A 65 -17.76 5.45 -0.62
C PHE A 65 -18.33 6.73 -1.26
N ASP A 66 -19.29 7.34 -0.59
CA ASP A 66 -19.94 8.57 -1.04
C ASP A 66 -19.39 9.78 -0.28
N PHE A 67 -18.46 10.49 -0.93
CA PHE A 67 -17.83 11.69 -0.36
C PHE A 67 -18.79 12.86 -0.18
N ASP A 68 -19.87 12.91 -0.95
CA ASP A 68 -20.82 14.05 -0.92
C ASP A 68 -21.76 13.98 0.29
N ASN A 69 -21.91 12.80 0.89
CA ASN A 69 -22.81 12.55 2.02
C ASN A 69 -22.08 12.22 3.34
N LEU A 70 -20.90 12.77 3.54
CA LEU A 70 -20.18 12.63 4.79
C LEU A 70 -20.93 13.27 5.96
N LYS A 71 -21.30 12.49 6.96
CA LYS A 71 -21.97 12.98 8.16
C LYS A 71 -21.04 13.71 9.13
N LYS A 72 -19.74 13.41 9.05
CA LYS A 72 -18.69 13.97 9.90
C LYS A 72 -17.55 14.51 9.04
N LYS A 73 -16.89 15.54 9.53
CA LYS A 73 -15.69 16.06 8.86
C LYS A 73 -14.58 15.03 8.92
N LEU A 74 -13.80 14.91 7.86
CA LEU A 74 -12.67 13.95 7.81
C LEU A 74 -11.61 14.20 8.90
N ASN A 75 -11.46 15.45 9.35
CA ASN A 75 -10.52 15.85 10.41
C ASN A 75 -11.14 15.89 11.81
N GLU A 76 -12.34 15.34 12.01
CA GLU A 76 -12.96 15.25 13.34
C GLU A 76 -12.21 14.24 14.20
N LYS A 77 -11.80 14.64 15.41
CA LYS A 77 -11.13 13.74 16.36
C LYS A 77 -12.04 12.56 16.70
N ARG A 78 -11.49 11.36 16.53
CA ARG A 78 -12.16 10.11 16.90
C ARG A 78 -11.61 9.61 18.23
N ASN A 79 -12.51 9.07 19.05
CA ASN A 79 -12.09 8.26 20.17
C ASN A 79 -11.76 6.86 19.65
N LEU A 80 -10.49 6.46 19.77
CA LEU A 80 -10.00 5.17 19.29
C LEU A 80 -9.60 4.31 20.50
N PRO A 81 -10.56 3.65 21.17
CA PRO A 81 -10.29 2.80 22.31
C PRO A 81 -9.31 1.69 21.92
N GLY A 82 -8.27 1.51 22.75
CA GLY A 82 -7.21 0.53 22.49
C GLY A 82 -6.07 1.04 21.59
N VAL A 83 -6.19 2.22 20.99
CA VAL A 83 -5.10 2.86 20.23
C VAL A 83 -4.59 4.06 21.01
N LYS A 84 -3.37 3.98 21.52
CA LYS A 84 -2.71 5.10 22.20
C LYS A 84 -1.86 5.88 21.22
N PHE A 85 -2.32 7.07 20.85
CA PHE A 85 -1.49 8.03 20.11
C PHE A 85 -0.61 8.76 21.11
N ASP A 86 0.63 8.37 21.20
CA ASP A 86 1.65 8.99 22.05
C ASP A 86 2.44 10.01 21.24
N LEU A 87 1.79 11.14 20.92
CA LEU A 87 2.37 12.17 20.06
C LEU A 87 3.67 12.77 20.64
N GLU A 88 3.77 12.90 21.95
CA GLU A 88 4.98 13.42 22.60
C GLU A 88 6.17 12.48 22.36
N ASN A 89 5.97 11.17 22.55
CA ASN A 89 7.01 10.19 22.27
C ASN A 89 7.29 10.07 20.78
N GLN A 90 6.29 10.23 19.91
CA GLN A 90 6.50 10.25 18.46
C GLN A 90 7.43 11.40 18.06
N VAL A 91 7.17 12.63 18.53
CA VAL A 91 8.04 13.78 18.27
C VAL A 91 9.43 13.57 18.86
N LYS A 92 9.52 13.02 20.08
CA LYS A 92 10.80 12.68 20.69
C LYS A 92 11.57 11.62 19.89
N ASN A 93 10.90 10.61 19.35
CA ASN A 93 11.54 9.60 18.51
C ASN A 93 12.02 10.21 17.19
N LEU A 94 11.24 11.10 16.56
CA LEU A 94 11.67 11.82 15.36
C LEU A 94 12.97 12.61 15.60
N SER A 95 13.14 13.22 16.77
CA SER A 95 14.38 13.95 17.07
C SER A 95 15.62 13.05 17.26
N GLN A 96 15.42 11.73 17.40
CA GLN A 96 16.51 10.75 17.48
C GLN A 96 16.95 10.24 16.10
N PHE A 97 16.14 10.49 15.06
CA PHE A 97 16.44 10.09 13.68
C PHE A 97 17.36 11.13 13.04
N ASP A 98 18.67 10.93 13.12
CA ASP A 98 19.68 11.87 12.59
C ASP A 98 20.47 11.27 11.41
N TYR A 99 19.75 10.76 10.41
CA TYR A 99 20.34 10.24 9.17
C TYR A 99 20.02 11.11 7.96
N SER A 100 19.51 12.32 8.16
CA SER A 100 19.12 13.25 7.09
C SER A 100 20.25 13.60 6.13
N LYS A 101 21.50 13.65 6.62
CA LYS A 101 22.68 13.87 5.77
C LYS A 101 22.93 12.73 4.78
N GLU A 102 22.53 11.52 5.11
CA GLU A 102 22.66 10.36 4.23
C GLU A 102 21.67 10.43 3.06
N LEU A 103 20.46 10.98 3.29
CA LEU A 103 19.39 11.06 2.30
C LEU A 103 19.81 11.81 1.04
N ASN A 104 20.65 12.85 1.17
CA ASN A 104 21.16 13.64 0.04
C ASN A 104 22.09 12.84 -0.89
N ASN A 105 22.65 11.73 -0.40
CA ASN A 105 23.61 10.90 -1.12
C ASN A 105 22.99 9.61 -1.66
N LEU A 106 21.68 9.40 -1.48
CA LEU A 106 20.99 8.21 -1.95
C LEU A 106 20.74 8.27 -3.46
N SER A 107 20.89 7.13 -4.12
CA SER A 107 20.44 6.96 -5.50
C SER A 107 18.94 6.66 -5.56
N PHE A 108 18.13 7.47 -4.87
CA PHE A 108 16.70 7.33 -4.78
C PHE A 108 16.00 8.61 -5.25
N ASN A 109 14.99 8.44 -6.10
CA ASN A 109 14.19 9.58 -6.55
C ASN A 109 13.00 9.78 -5.60
N PHE A 110 13.08 10.77 -4.72
CA PHE A 110 12.01 11.10 -3.78
C PHE A 110 10.74 11.68 -4.44
N ASN A 111 10.75 11.92 -5.74
CA ASN A 111 9.56 12.33 -6.51
C ASN A 111 9.22 11.27 -7.56
N ASN A 112 8.94 10.03 -7.11
CA ASN A 112 8.71 8.87 -7.96
C ASN A 112 7.22 8.55 -8.20
N LYS A 113 6.30 9.23 -7.51
CA LYS A 113 4.84 9.09 -7.57
C LYS A 113 4.25 7.83 -6.92
N PHE A 114 5.06 7.06 -6.22
CA PHE A 114 4.63 5.83 -5.56
C PHE A 114 4.99 5.80 -4.09
N PHE A 115 6.25 6.11 -3.76
CA PHE A 115 6.76 6.17 -2.40
C PHE A 115 7.66 7.40 -2.27
N GLU A 116 7.05 8.53 -1.93
CA GLU A 116 7.65 9.85 -2.08
C GLU A 116 8.24 10.41 -0.77
N ALA A 117 8.68 11.66 -0.85
CA ALA A 117 9.18 12.42 0.29
C ALA A 117 8.17 12.45 1.46
N GLY A 118 8.69 12.37 2.68
CA GLY A 118 7.93 12.15 3.91
C GLY A 118 7.96 10.68 4.29
N ASP A 119 7.24 9.83 3.59
CA ASP A 119 7.19 8.39 3.87
C ASP A 119 8.54 7.72 3.63
N ALA A 120 9.18 8.02 2.50
CA ALA A 120 10.47 7.46 2.15
C ALA A 120 11.56 7.87 3.15
N GLU A 121 11.61 9.13 3.52
CA GLU A 121 12.60 9.64 4.49
C GLU A 121 12.43 9.01 5.86
N ILE A 122 11.19 8.88 6.33
CA ILE A 122 10.90 8.24 7.62
C ILE A 122 11.24 6.76 7.58
N TYR A 123 10.87 6.04 6.53
CA TYR A 123 11.18 4.62 6.42
C TYR A 123 12.68 4.36 6.39
N TYR A 124 13.44 5.16 5.63
CA TYR A 124 14.89 5.10 5.63
C TYR A 124 15.46 5.27 7.04
N GLN A 125 15.03 6.31 7.74
CA GLN A 125 15.52 6.61 9.08
C GLN A 125 15.15 5.54 10.11
N ILE A 126 13.96 4.95 10.03
CA ILE A 126 13.56 3.82 10.87
C ILE A 126 14.53 2.65 10.67
N ILE A 127 14.83 2.26 9.44
CA ILE A 127 15.77 1.17 9.15
C ILE A 127 17.17 1.49 9.67
N ARG A 128 17.65 2.73 9.47
CA ARG A 128 18.98 3.16 9.96
C ARG A 128 19.06 3.19 11.47
N TYR A 129 18.00 3.60 12.14
CA TYR A 129 17.97 3.74 13.60
C TYR A 129 17.85 2.38 14.32
N PHE A 130 16.90 1.56 13.89
CA PHE A 130 16.62 0.28 14.56
C PHE A 130 17.56 -0.84 14.13
N LYS A 131 18.24 -0.72 12.99
CA LYS A 131 19.21 -1.68 12.46
C LYS A 131 18.67 -3.11 12.50
N PRO A 132 17.52 -3.37 11.85
CA PRO A 132 16.87 -4.67 11.89
C PRO A 132 17.77 -5.77 11.33
N LYS A 133 17.64 -6.99 11.84
CA LYS A 133 18.24 -8.18 11.25
C LYS A 133 17.38 -8.75 10.13
N LYS A 134 16.07 -8.52 10.21
CA LYS A 134 15.09 -8.94 9.20
C LYS A 134 14.10 -7.84 8.91
N ILE A 135 13.78 -7.69 7.63
CA ILE A 135 12.67 -6.87 7.15
C ILE A 135 11.81 -7.77 6.27
N ILE A 136 10.51 -7.83 6.55
CA ILE A 136 9.53 -8.42 5.65
C ILE A 136 8.65 -7.29 5.13
N GLU A 137 8.58 -7.14 3.80
CA GLU A 137 7.66 -6.21 3.14
C GLU A 137 6.50 -6.99 2.53
N ILE A 138 5.27 -6.62 2.89
CA ILE A 138 4.05 -7.05 2.21
C ILE A 138 3.69 -5.96 1.19
N GLY A 139 3.78 -6.30 -0.09
CA GLY A 139 3.93 -5.35 -1.17
C GLY A 139 5.39 -5.01 -1.40
N SER A 140 5.74 -4.63 -2.62
CA SER A 140 7.11 -4.28 -2.94
C SER A 140 7.17 -3.26 -4.08
N GLY A 141 8.18 -2.42 -4.03
CA GLY A 141 8.30 -1.37 -5.01
C GLY A 141 9.45 -0.41 -4.74
N HIS A 142 9.17 0.85 -4.83
CA HIS A 142 10.14 1.90 -4.49
C HIS A 142 10.56 1.87 -3.03
N SER A 143 9.68 1.44 -2.11
CA SER A 143 9.99 1.20 -0.69
C SER A 143 11.13 0.19 -0.54
N SER A 144 11.09 -0.93 -1.27
CA SER A 144 12.11 -1.97 -1.24
C SER A 144 13.47 -1.48 -1.75
N LEU A 145 13.50 -0.64 -2.79
CA LEU A 145 14.74 -0.02 -3.28
C LEU A 145 15.37 0.90 -2.24
N LEU A 146 14.54 1.66 -1.54
CA LEU A 146 14.99 2.53 -0.46
C LEU A 146 15.50 1.73 0.73
N ALA A 147 14.74 0.69 1.14
CA ALA A 147 15.14 -0.22 2.21
C ALA A 147 16.50 -0.85 1.92
N LYS A 148 16.74 -1.29 0.68
CA LYS A 148 18.03 -1.84 0.27
C LYS A 148 19.19 -0.85 0.45
N GLN A 149 18.97 0.43 0.18
CA GLN A 149 20.01 1.46 0.39
C GLN A 149 20.29 1.67 1.88
N ALA A 150 19.24 1.72 2.72
CA ALA A 150 19.40 1.81 4.17
C ALA A 150 20.15 0.59 4.74
N ILE A 151 19.81 -0.62 4.27
CA ILE A 151 20.48 -1.87 4.64
C ILE A 151 21.97 -1.85 4.28
N LYS A 152 22.30 -1.41 3.06
CA LYS A 152 23.70 -1.29 2.64
C LYS A 152 24.49 -0.31 3.51
N ASN A 153 23.85 0.77 3.95
CA ASN A 153 24.51 1.72 4.87
C ASN A 153 24.63 1.13 6.29
N ASN A 154 23.68 0.34 6.77
CA ASN A 154 23.80 -0.40 8.03
C ASN A 154 24.97 -1.40 7.99
N GLU A 155 25.10 -2.15 6.89
CA GLU A 155 26.20 -3.07 6.70
C GLU A 155 27.56 -2.37 6.65
N LYS A 156 27.66 -1.32 5.84
CA LYS A 156 28.93 -0.59 5.62
C LYS A 156 29.42 0.17 6.84
N ILE A 157 28.50 0.81 7.57
CA ILE A 157 28.85 1.76 8.66
C ILE A 157 28.78 1.06 10.02
N ASP A 158 27.79 0.22 10.21
CA ASP A 158 27.46 -0.36 11.51
C ASP A 158 27.77 -1.87 11.61
N ASN A 159 28.22 -2.51 10.51
CA ASN A 159 28.46 -3.95 10.40
C ASN A 159 27.20 -4.80 10.73
N VAL A 160 26.01 -4.30 10.41
CA VAL A 160 24.74 -4.99 10.62
C VAL A 160 24.24 -5.55 9.30
N ILE A 161 24.13 -6.87 9.21
CA ILE A 161 23.60 -7.59 8.06
C ILE A 161 22.09 -7.73 8.26
N THR A 162 21.32 -7.27 7.29
CA THR A 162 19.84 -7.34 7.28
C THR A 162 19.36 -8.20 6.12
N LYS A 163 18.49 -9.16 6.41
CA LYS A 163 17.76 -9.90 5.37
C LYS A 163 16.48 -9.16 5.03
N LEU A 164 16.32 -8.77 3.74
CA LEU A 164 15.09 -8.19 3.20
C LEU A 164 14.35 -9.25 2.38
N THR A 165 13.10 -9.53 2.73
CA THR A 165 12.21 -10.44 2.02
C THR A 165 10.94 -9.69 1.65
N CYS A 166 10.61 -9.64 0.36
CA CYS A 166 9.40 -9.01 -0.16
C CYS A 166 8.36 -10.08 -0.54
N ILE A 167 7.09 -9.84 -0.21
CA ILE A 167 5.95 -10.66 -0.62
C ILE A 167 5.19 -9.88 -1.66
N GLU A 168 5.25 -10.31 -2.92
CA GLU A 168 4.67 -9.59 -4.06
C GLU A 168 4.10 -10.57 -5.08
N PRO A 169 2.76 -10.61 -5.28
CA PRO A 169 2.14 -11.57 -6.18
C PRO A 169 2.34 -11.26 -7.67
N TYR A 170 2.73 -10.04 -7.99
CA TYR A 170 2.91 -9.62 -9.38
C TYR A 170 4.38 -9.63 -9.77
N GLU A 171 4.67 -10.04 -11.01
CA GLU A 171 6.05 -10.07 -11.52
C GLU A 171 6.67 -8.66 -11.56
N ASN A 172 7.66 -8.44 -10.72
CA ASN A 172 8.50 -7.25 -10.71
C ASN A 172 9.96 -7.62 -10.98
N LYS A 173 10.26 -8.00 -12.25
CA LYS A 173 11.61 -8.45 -12.69
C LYS A 173 12.76 -7.49 -12.33
N TRP A 174 12.45 -6.22 -12.10
CA TRP A 174 13.45 -5.24 -11.70
C TRP A 174 13.84 -5.35 -10.22
N LEU A 175 12.99 -5.95 -9.35
CA LEU A 175 13.35 -6.25 -7.96
C LEU A 175 14.39 -7.36 -7.90
N GLU A 176 14.20 -8.42 -8.68
CA GLU A 176 15.16 -9.54 -8.77
C GLU A 176 16.53 -9.05 -9.26
N LYS A 177 16.57 -8.16 -10.26
CA LYS A 177 17.80 -7.53 -10.73
C LYS A 177 18.54 -6.74 -9.65
N ASN A 178 17.84 -6.32 -8.61
CA ASN A 178 18.41 -5.65 -7.45
C ASN A 178 18.75 -6.60 -6.30
N GLU A 179 18.80 -7.93 -6.53
CA GLU A 179 19.14 -8.95 -5.52
C GLU A 179 18.25 -8.87 -4.28
N ILE A 180 16.97 -8.56 -4.45
CA ILE A 180 15.95 -8.58 -3.40
C ILE A 180 15.28 -9.94 -3.44
N GLU A 181 15.18 -10.61 -2.29
CA GLU A 181 14.46 -11.89 -2.19
C GLU A 181 12.95 -11.60 -2.30
N VAL A 182 12.31 -12.18 -3.31
CA VAL A 182 10.88 -12.00 -3.56
C VAL A 182 10.15 -13.33 -3.46
N ILE A 183 9.13 -13.37 -2.61
CA ILE A 183 8.14 -14.46 -2.55
C ILE A 183 7.01 -14.07 -3.47
N SER A 184 6.96 -14.66 -4.68
CA SER A 184 5.96 -14.36 -5.71
C SER A 184 4.62 -15.05 -5.39
N GLN A 185 4.00 -14.66 -4.27
CA GLN A 185 2.72 -15.16 -3.79
C GLN A 185 1.92 -14.02 -3.17
N LYS A 186 0.61 -14.19 -3.11
CA LYS A 186 -0.24 -13.32 -2.28
C LYS A 186 0.06 -13.60 -0.81
N VAL A 187 0.03 -12.58 0.03
CA VAL A 187 0.27 -12.75 1.47
C VAL A 187 -0.71 -13.73 2.11
N GLU A 188 -1.92 -13.86 1.55
CA GLU A 188 -2.94 -14.81 2.00
C GLU A 188 -2.46 -16.27 1.87
N ASP A 189 -1.60 -16.55 0.90
CA ASP A 189 -1.11 -17.90 0.58
C ASP A 189 0.26 -18.21 1.22
N VAL A 190 0.90 -17.20 1.82
CA VAL A 190 2.22 -17.36 2.47
C VAL A 190 2.08 -18.03 3.82
N ASP A 191 3.00 -18.96 4.14
CA ASP A 191 3.06 -19.60 5.46
C ASP A 191 3.34 -18.56 6.56
N ILE A 192 2.48 -18.54 7.55
CA ILE A 192 2.57 -17.61 8.69
C ILE A 192 3.88 -17.74 9.47
N LYS A 193 4.57 -18.89 9.37
CA LYS A 193 5.82 -19.13 10.09
C LYS A 193 6.91 -18.10 9.76
N ILE A 194 6.93 -17.57 8.54
CA ILE A 194 7.96 -16.58 8.18
C ILE A 194 7.86 -15.31 9.04
N PHE A 195 6.66 -14.92 9.44
CA PHE A 195 6.42 -13.76 10.30
C PHE A 195 6.77 -14.03 11.77
N ASN A 196 6.64 -15.29 12.21
CA ASN A 196 7.03 -15.71 13.56
C ASN A 196 8.54 -15.61 13.82
N ASP A 197 9.32 -15.54 12.75
CA ASP A 197 10.78 -15.38 12.81
C ASP A 197 11.24 -13.94 13.04
N LEU A 198 10.33 -12.98 12.98
CA LEU A 198 10.63 -11.60 13.34
C LEU A 198 10.83 -11.47 14.85
N ASN A 199 11.83 -10.71 15.25
CA ASN A 199 12.21 -10.48 16.64
C ASN A 199 12.21 -8.98 16.93
N LYS A 200 12.52 -8.60 18.17
CA LYS A 200 12.63 -7.20 18.58
C LYS A 200 13.54 -6.42 17.63
N ASN A 201 13.08 -5.26 17.21
CA ASN A 201 13.66 -4.33 16.23
C ASN A 201 13.61 -4.80 14.76
N ASP A 202 13.16 -6.03 14.47
CA ASP A 202 12.86 -6.40 13.09
C ASP A 202 11.60 -5.65 12.61
N ILE A 203 11.48 -5.50 11.29
CA ILE A 203 10.42 -4.67 10.69
C ILE A 203 9.48 -5.54 9.87
N LEU A 204 8.18 -5.37 10.08
CA LEU A 204 7.12 -5.75 9.16
C LEU A 204 6.58 -4.48 8.51
N PHE A 205 6.90 -4.28 7.24
CA PHE A 205 6.36 -3.19 6.43
C PHE A 205 5.16 -3.68 5.63
N ILE A 206 4.07 -2.91 5.63
CA ILE A 206 2.79 -3.28 5.02
C ILE A 206 2.36 -2.17 4.07
N ASP A 207 2.39 -2.48 2.79
CA ASP A 207 1.85 -1.67 1.69
C ASP A 207 1.09 -2.59 0.75
N SER A 208 -0.14 -2.92 1.13
CA SER A 208 -0.96 -3.96 0.50
C SER A 208 -2.19 -3.37 -0.18
N SER A 209 -3.29 -4.12 -0.31
CA SER A 209 -4.48 -3.59 -1.00
C SER A 209 -5.26 -2.52 -0.21
N HIS A 210 -5.08 -2.44 1.10
CA HIS A 210 -5.82 -1.59 2.05
C HIS A 210 -7.36 -1.78 1.99
N VAL A 211 -7.84 -2.87 1.39
CA VAL A 211 -9.26 -3.15 1.22
C VAL A 211 -9.68 -4.41 1.98
N ILE A 212 -10.64 -4.28 2.89
CA ILE A 212 -11.23 -5.42 3.59
C ILE A 212 -12.13 -6.19 2.62
N LYS A 213 -11.74 -7.41 2.29
CA LYS A 213 -12.48 -8.33 1.43
C LYS A 213 -12.37 -9.76 1.97
N PRO A 214 -13.39 -10.64 1.75
CA PRO A 214 -13.32 -12.03 2.19
C PRO A 214 -12.05 -12.72 1.68
N GLN A 215 -11.33 -13.40 2.58
CA GLN A 215 -10.07 -14.09 2.28
C GLN A 215 -8.98 -13.18 1.68
N GLY A 216 -9.03 -11.88 1.98
CA GLY A 216 -8.07 -10.91 1.47
C GLY A 216 -6.90 -10.68 2.43
N ASP A 217 -5.91 -9.97 1.90
CA ASP A 217 -4.68 -9.59 2.58
C ASP A 217 -4.90 -8.90 3.93
N ILE A 218 -5.81 -7.92 4.01
CA ILE A 218 -6.08 -7.19 5.26
C ILE A 218 -6.61 -8.13 6.35
N ILE A 219 -7.51 -9.08 6.02
CA ILE A 219 -7.99 -10.07 6.97
C ILE A 219 -6.84 -10.93 7.48
N LYS A 220 -6.00 -11.45 6.58
CA LYS A 220 -4.81 -12.25 6.93
C LYS A 220 -3.83 -11.48 7.80
N ILE A 221 -3.53 -10.24 7.43
CA ILE A 221 -2.59 -9.39 8.15
C ILE A 221 -3.09 -9.09 9.56
N PHE A 222 -4.30 -8.54 9.69
CA PHE A 222 -4.80 -8.02 10.96
C PHE A 222 -5.29 -9.10 11.93
N LEU A 223 -5.83 -10.22 11.43
CA LEU A 223 -6.40 -11.26 12.28
C LEU A 223 -5.47 -12.45 12.51
N GLU A 224 -4.50 -12.69 11.63
CA GLU A 224 -3.65 -13.87 11.75
C GLU A 224 -2.17 -13.53 11.96
N ILE A 225 -1.63 -12.52 11.26
CA ILE A 225 -0.20 -12.18 11.33
C ILE A 225 0.08 -11.29 12.54
N LEU A 226 -0.52 -10.08 12.61
CA LEU A 226 -0.23 -9.11 13.65
C LEU A 226 -0.40 -9.66 15.08
N PRO A 227 -1.46 -10.44 15.40
CA PRO A 227 -1.63 -10.97 16.75
C PRO A 227 -0.57 -11.99 17.17
N LYS A 228 0.19 -12.56 16.23
CA LYS A 228 1.23 -13.56 16.48
C LYS A 228 2.65 -12.99 16.48
N LEU A 229 2.81 -11.72 16.16
CA LEU A 229 4.12 -11.09 16.20
C LEU A 229 4.67 -11.05 17.64
N LYS A 230 5.96 -11.25 17.74
CA LYS A 230 6.66 -11.12 19.03
C LYS A 230 6.71 -9.65 19.49
N SER A 231 6.74 -9.47 20.78
CA SER A 231 6.91 -8.13 21.36
C SER A 231 8.19 -7.47 20.87
N GLY A 232 8.09 -6.19 20.49
CA GLY A 232 9.20 -5.38 20.01
C GLY A 232 9.45 -5.46 18.51
N VAL A 233 8.67 -6.25 17.74
CA VAL A 233 8.63 -6.13 16.28
C VAL A 233 8.03 -4.78 15.91
N ILE A 234 8.65 -4.11 14.96
CA ILE A 234 8.18 -2.82 14.44
C ILE A 234 7.23 -3.09 13.29
N VAL A 235 6.01 -2.60 13.41
CA VAL A 235 5.02 -2.66 12.33
C VAL A 235 4.89 -1.28 11.71
N HIS A 236 5.25 -1.17 10.44
CA HIS A 236 5.10 0.05 9.65
C HIS A 236 4.02 -0.17 8.60
N ILE A 237 2.91 0.55 8.71
CA ILE A 237 1.80 0.47 7.76
C ILE A 237 1.78 1.75 6.95
N HIS A 238 1.95 1.61 5.63
CA HIS A 238 1.87 2.71 4.66
C HIS A 238 0.41 3.07 4.36
N ASP A 239 0.15 4.23 3.79
CA ASP A 239 -1.17 4.72 3.39
C ASP A 239 -2.26 4.73 4.49
N ILE A 240 -1.85 4.86 5.75
CA ILE A 240 -2.78 5.06 6.86
C ILE A 240 -2.87 6.55 7.18
N PHE A 241 -4.02 7.11 6.89
CA PHE A 241 -4.31 8.51 7.14
C PHE A 241 -4.97 8.70 8.51
N PHE A 242 -4.56 9.76 9.18
CA PHE A 242 -5.16 10.18 10.44
C PHE A 242 -6.36 11.08 10.14
N PHE A 243 -7.55 10.61 10.48
CA PHE A 243 -8.80 11.37 10.34
C PHE A 243 -9.46 11.62 11.70
#